data_033b34253faae230c66770c443a7a5fb
#
_entry.id   033b34253faae230c66770c443a7a5fb
#
_cell.length_a   1.000
_cell.length_b   1.000
_cell.length_c   1.000
_cell.angle_alpha   90.00
_cell.angle_beta   90.00
_cell.angle_gamma   90.00
#
_symmetry.space_group_name_H-M   'P 1'
#
loop_
_entity.id
_entity.type
_entity.pdbx_description
1 polymer ?
#
loop_
_entity_poly.entity_id
_entity_poly.type
_entity_poly.pdbx_seq_one_letter_code
_entity_poly.pdbx_strand_id
1 'polypeptide(L)'
;DNIGIIFQQFNLLPYANVIDNIVLPIYFSKVRSANVTNQRESALNLCKQLRLTDDIDQYKASSLSVGQQQRVAVARALIGNPSLVIADEPTSSLDKDAQQIFLDLMFEQISNNKSTLLMVSHDKSLAERFDRLIDINEVLTRED
;
A
#
# COMPACT_ATOMS: atom_id res chain seq x y z
N ASP A 1 6.78 7.82 -12.38
CA ASP A 1 6.10 8.86 -11.57
C ASP A 1 4.70 8.46 -11.08
N ASN A 2 4.05 7.45 -11.68
CA ASN A 2 2.67 7.06 -11.35
C ASN A 2 2.59 5.64 -10.76
N ILE A 3 3.56 5.29 -9.91
CA ILE A 3 3.66 3.98 -9.27
C ILE A 3 3.64 4.15 -7.76
N GLY A 4 2.77 3.39 -7.08
CA GLY A 4 2.81 3.21 -5.64
C GLY A 4 3.59 1.94 -5.29
N ILE A 5 4.33 1.92 -4.18
CA ILE A 5 5.09 0.75 -3.76
C ILE A 5 4.79 0.45 -2.29
N ILE A 6 4.48 -0.81 -2.01
CA ILE A 6 4.33 -1.37 -0.67
C ILE A 6 5.46 -2.37 -0.48
N PHE A 7 6.38 -2.07 0.42
CA PHE A 7 7.52 -2.93 0.74
C PHE A 7 7.18 -3.92 1.84
N GLN A 8 7.86 -5.05 1.86
CA GLN A 8 7.72 -6.07 2.91
C GLN A 8 7.95 -5.50 4.33
N GLN A 9 8.92 -4.61 4.51
CA GLN A 9 9.23 -3.95 5.78
C GLN A 9 8.57 -2.57 5.92
N PHE A 10 7.59 -2.23 5.09
CA PHE A 10 6.84 -0.97 5.03
C PHE A 10 7.69 0.27 4.77
N ASN A 11 8.94 0.34 5.20
CA ASN A 11 9.88 1.45 5.00
C ASN A 11 9.29 2.82 5.35
N LEU A 12 8.58 2.89 6.49
CA LEU A 12 8.12 4.15 7.03
C LEU A 12 9.27 4.88 7.73
N LEU A 13 9.24 6.21 7.67
CA LEU A 13 10.15 7.05 8.44
C LEU A 13 9.71 7.02 9.91
N PRO A 14 10.47 6.39 10.82
CA PRO A 14 9.98 6.08 12.17
C PRO A 14 9.74 7.31 13.04
N TYR A 15 10.49 8.38 12.81
CA TYR A 15 10.43 9.65 13.55
C TYR A 15 9.44 10.66 12.94
N ALA A 16 9.00 10.44 11.72
CA ALA A 16 7.98 11.29 11.08
C ALA A 16 6.57 10.87 11.54
N ASN A 17 5.63 11.81 11.52
CA ASN A 17 4.25 11.51 11.79
C ASN A 17 3.62 10.71 10.63
N VAL A 18 2.42 10.20 10.86
CA VAL A 18 1.70 9.36 9.88
C VAL A 18 1.40 10.14 8.60
N ILE A 19 0.95 11.38 8.70
CA ILE A 19 0.59 12.19 7.54
C ILE A 19 1.82 12.46 6.68
N ASP A 20 2.96 12.83 7.27
CA ASP A 20 4.21 13.09 6.55
C ASP A 20 4.70 11.84 5.81
N ASN A 21 4.56 10.65 6.42
CA ASN A 21 4.85 9.39 5.75
C ASN A 21 3.95 9.16 4.53
N ILE A 22 2.65 9.42 4.66
CA ILE A 22 1.68 9.19 3.58
C ILE A 22 1.91 10.15 2.41
N VAL A 23 2.12 11.44 2.68
CA VAL A 23 2.24 12.45 1.62
C VAL A 23 3.62 12.47 0.96
N LEU A 24 4.61 11.78 1.53
CA LEU A 24 5.99 11.78 1.04
C LEU A 24 6.11 11.60 -0.49
N PRO A 25 5.40 10.66 -1.16
CA PRO A 25 5.53 10.47 -2.61
C PRO A 25 5.07 11.66 -3.44
N ILE A 26 4.21 12.52 -2.91
CA ILE A 26 3.70 13.69 -3.62
C ILE A 26 4.83 14.69 -3.91
N TYR A 27 5.81 14.79 -3.01
CA TYR A 27 6.95 15.70 -3.18
C TYR A 27 7.89 15.28 -4.33
N PHE A 28 7.85 14.00 -4.73
CA PHE A 28 8.73 13.45 -5.76
C PHE A 28 8.03 13.12 -7.07
N SER A 29 6.69 13.28 -7.14
CA SER A 29 5.90 12.99 -8.34
C SER A 29 4.97 14.14 -8.69
N LYS A 30 5.25 14.81 -9.81
CA LYS A 30 4.38 15.86 -10.35
C LYS A 30 2.99 15.34 -10.71
N VAL A 31 2.92 14.10 -11.24
CA VAL A 31 1.66 13.47 -11.62
C VAL A 31 0.80 13.23 -10.39
N ARG A 32 1.35 12.63 -9.33
CA ARG A 32 0.62 12.34 -8.10
C ARG A 32 0.24 13.63 -7.36
N SER A 33 1.15 14.62 -7.35
CA SER A 33 0.89 15.93 -6.75
C SER A 33 -0.28 16.65 -7.43
N ALA A 34 -0.40 16.58 -8.76
CA ALA A 34 -1.48 17.20 -9.51
C ALA A 34 -2.87 16.62 -9.18
N ASN A 35 -2.93 15.38 -8.69
CA ASN A 35 -4.16 14.70 -8.30
C ASN A 35 -4.60 15.00 -6.86
N VAL A 36 -3.83 15.80 -6.10
CA VAL A 36 -4.09 16.06 -4.68
C VAL A 36 -4.21 17.56 -4.43
N THR A 37 -5.42 18.03 -4.19
CA THR A 37 -5.70 19.45 -3.91
C THR A 37 -5.30 19.83 -2.48
N ASN A 38 -5.63 18.97 -1.52
CA ASN A 38 -5.27 19.13 -0.10
C ASN A 38 -4.60 17.86 0.40
N GLN A 39 -3.28 17.92 0.62
CA GLN A 39 -2.46 16.76 0.98
C GLN A 39 -2.88 16.12 2.31
N ARG A 40 -3.10 16.96 3.34
CA ARG A 40 -3.50 16.49 4.67
C ARG A 40 -4.88 15.82 4.64
N GLU A 41 -5.85 16.46 4.02
CA GLU A 41 -7.20 15.93 3.90
C GLU A 41 -7.23 14.62 3.11
N SER A 42 -6.51 14.55 2.00
CA SER A 42 -6.40 13.32 1.20
C SER A 42 -5.76 12.18 2.00
N ALA A 43 -4.71 12.47 2.78
CA ALA A 43 -4.07 11.48 3.64
C ALA A 43 -5.02 10.99 4.75
N LEU A 44 -5.75 11.89 5.42
CA LEU A 44 -6.73 11.54 6.45
C LEU A 44 -7.89 10.71 5.89
N ASN A 45 -8.37 11.02 4.69
CA ASN A 45 -9.40 10.24 4.01
C ASN A 45 -8.92 8.80 3.74
N LEU A 46 -7.69 8.61 3.27
CA LEU A 46 -7.10 7.28 3.10
C LEU A 46 -6.95 6.55 4.44
N CYS A 47 -6.51 7.24 5.51
CA CYS A 47 -6.46 6.66 6.84
C CYS A 47 -7.82 6.12 7.28
N LYS A 48 -8.88 6.91 7.09
CA LYS A 48 -10.25 6.52 7.42
C LYS A 48 -10.73 5.32 6.60
N GLN A 49 -10.50 5.32 5.29
CA GLN A 49 -10.85 4.22 4.40
C GLN A 49 -10.12 2.92 4.77
N LEU A 50 -8.89 3.03 5.26
CA LEU A 50 -8.08 1.92 5.75
C LEU A 50 -8.35 1.59 7.23
N ARG A 51 -9.41 2.13 7.82
CA ARG A 51 -9.85 1.87 9.20
C ARG A 51 -8.76 2.13 10.25
N LEU A 52 -7.95 3.16 10.03
CA LEU A 52 -7.08 3.72 11.06
C LEU A 52 -7.90 4.61 12.01
N THR A 53 -7.42 4.79 13.25
CA THR A 53 -8.11 5.60 14.26
C THR A 53 -8.16 7.09 13.87
N ASP A 54 -9.15 7.82 14.34
CA ASP A 54 -9.37 9.22 13.95
C ASP A 54 -8.24 10.16 14.42
N ASP A 55 -7.50 9.77 15.45
CA ASP A 55 -6.36 10.50 16.02
C ASP A 55 -5.00 10.06 15.45
N ILE A 56 -5.00 9.24 14.39
CA ILE A 56 -3.78 8.62 13.82
C ILE A 56 -2.73 9.64 13.38
N ASP A 57 -3.14 10.85 13.02
CA ASP A 57 -2.27 11.94 12.61
C ASP A 57 -1.39 12.51 13.73
N GLN A 58 -1.73 12.20 14.99
CA GLN A 58 -0.96 12.60 16.17
C GLN A 58 0.20 11.64 16.48
N TYR A 59 0.23 10.48 15.81
CA TYR A 59 1.22 9.43 16.08
C TYR A 59 2.42 9.51 15.14
N LYS A 60 3.60 9.17 15.68
CA LYS A 60 4.79 8.84 14.89
C LYS A 60 4.69 7.41 14.38
N ALA A 61 5.29 7.14 13.22
CA ALA A 61 5.28 5.80 12.65
C ALA A 61 5.90 4.75 13.59
N SER A 62 6.90 5.13 14.40
CA SER A 62 7.53 4.23 15.39
C SER A 62 6.61 3.77 16.52
N SER A 63 5.51 4.46 16.80
CA SER A 63 4.56 4.11 17.85
C SER A 63 3.39 3.25 17.38
N LEU A 64 3.32 2.97 16.07
CA LEU A 64 2.24 2.20 15.47
C LEU A 64 2.44 0.69 15.64
N SER A 65 1.33 -0.04 15.80
CA SER A 65 1.33 -1.49 15.67
C SER A 65 1.70 -1.91 14.24
N VAL A 66 2.13 -3.16 14.04
CA VAL A 66 2.49 -3.70 12.71
C VAL A 66 1.34 -3.53 11.72
N GLY A 67 0.10 -3.87 12.12
CA GLY A 67 -1.07 -3.70 11.27
C GLY A 67 -1.39 -2.24 10.93
N GLN A 68 -1.15 -1.30 11.83
CA GLN A 68 -1.27 0.13 11.55
C GLN A 68 -0.18 0.59 10.59
N GLN A 69 1.07 0.17 10.78
CA GLN A 69 2.18 0.49 9.86
C GLN A 69 1.90 -0.01 8.43
N GLN A 70 1.36 -1.22 8.29
CA GLN A 70 0.95 -1.76 7.00
C GLN A 70 -0.09 -0.87 6.31
N ARG A 71 -1.15 -0.49 7.03
CA ARG A 71 -2.21 0.36 6.49
C ARG A 71 -1.70 1.75 6.12
N VAL A 72 -0.79 2.32 6.89
CA VAL A 72 -0.09 3.58 6.55
C VAL A 72 0.76 3.41 5.28
N ALA A 73 1.44 2.28 5.11
CA ALA A 73 2.20 1.99 3.89
C ALA A 73 1.30 1.86 2.66
N VAL A 74 0.10 1.27 2.79
CA VAL A 74 -0.91 1.25 1.73
C VAL A 74 -1.39 2.66 1.41
N ALA A 75 -1.72 3.47 2.41
CA ALA A 75 -2.13 4.87 2.21
C ALA A 75 -1.05 5.66 1.47
N ARG A 76 0.21 5.51 1.86
CA ARG A 76 1.36 6.12 1.17
C ARG A 76 1.48 5.66 -0.29
N ALA A 77 1.26 4.38 -0.53
CA ALA A 77 1.31 3.85 -1.90
C ALA A 77 0.19 4.43 -2.77
N LEU A 78 -1.00 4.65 -2.21
CA LEU A 78 -2.21 5.08 -2.93
C LEU A 78 -2.39 6.59 -3.05
N ILE A 79 -1.75 7.41 -2.20
CA ILE A 79 -1.91 8.87 -2.26
C ILE A 79 -1.61 9.41 -3.67
N GLY A 80 -2.49 10.26 -4.19
CA GLY A 80 -2.37 10.81 -5.54
C GLY A 80 -2.75 9.82 -6.67
N ASN A 81 -3.48 8.75 -6.35
CA ASN A 81 -4.13 7.83 -7.29
C ASN A 81 -3.17 7.26 -8.36
N PRO A 82 -2.13 6.49 -7.98
CA PRO A 82 -1.24 5.89 -8.95
C PRO A 82 -1.98 4.87 -9.82
N SER A 83 -1.58 4.74 -11.09
CA SER A 83 -2.17 3.75 -12.02
C SER A 83 -1.70 2.32 -11.74
N LEU A 84 -0.53 2.17 -11.11
CA LEU A 84 0.06 0.88 -10.74
C LEU A 84 0.49 0.91 -9.28
N VAL A 85 0.15 -0.14 -8.55
CA VAL A 85 0.67 -0.41 -7.21
C VAL A 85 1.44 -1.72 -7.23
N ILE A 86 2.68 -1.69 -6.76
CA ILE A 86 3.53 -2.87 -6.60
C ILE A 86 3.59 -3.19 -5.10
N ALA A 87 3.28 -4.42 -4.75
CA ALA A 87 3.33 -4.91 -3.36
C ALA A 87 4.27 -6.12 -3.27
N ASP A 88 5.31 -5.98 -2.48
CA ASP A 88 6.31 -7.03 -2.25
C ASP A 88 6.07 -7.68 -0.90
N GLU A 89 5.58 -8.92 -0.89
CA GLU A 89 5.27 -9.74 0.29
C GLU A 89 4.52 -8.97 1.40
N PRO A 90 3.46 -8.21 1.09
CA PRO A 90 2.87 -7.25 2.03
C PRO A 90 2.20 -7.89 3.25
N THR A 91 2.01 -9.20 3.25
CA THR A 91 1.32 -9.96 4.31
C THR A 91 2.20 -10.95 5.05
N SER A 92 3.50 -11.01 4.75
CA SER A 92 4.42 -12.02 5.28
C SER A 92 4.58 -12.01 6.81
N SER A 93 4.27 -10.88 7.47
CA SER A 93 4.36 -10.70 8.93
C SER A 93 3.02 -10.85 9.66
N LEU A 94 1.93 -11.22 8.96
CA LEU A 94 0.59 -11.34 9.52
C LEU A 94 0.19 -12.80 9.74
N ASP A 95 -0.61 -13.02 10.79
CA ASP A 95 -1.41 -14.24 10.89
C ASP A 95 -2.53 -14.24 9.82
N LYS A 96 -3.16 -15.40 9.62
CA LYS A 96 -4.14 -15.58 8.53
C LYS A 96 -5.35 -14.65 8.64
N ASP A 97 -5.84 -14.38 9.84
CA ASP A 97 -7.03 -13.54 10.04
C ASP A 97 -6.69 -12.07 9.74
N ALA A 98 -5.57 -11.59 10.27
CA ALA A 98 -5.07 -10.25 9.98
C ALA A 98 -4.72 -10.06 8.50
N GLN A 99 -4.13 -11.09 7.86
CA GLN A 99 -3.86 -11.13 6.42
C GLN A 99 -5.13 -10.93 5.60
N GLN A 100 -6.19 -11.67 5.91
CA GLN A 100 -7.45 -11.58 5.16
C GLN A 100 -8.05 -10.16 5.26
N ILE A 101 -8.13 -9.62 6.49
CA ILE A 101 -8.65 -8.26 6.72
C ILE A 101 -7.82 -7.22 5.96
N PHE A 102 -6.49 -7.34 6.00
CA PHE A 102 -5.59 -6.41 5.31
C PHE A 102 -5.78 -6.48 3.79
N LEU A 103 -5.84 -7.69 3.22
CA LEU A 103 -6.02 -7.88 1.79
C LEU A 103 -7.37 -7.33 1.31
N ASP A 104 -8.45 -7.56 2.06
CA ASP A 104 -9.76 -7.04 1.73
C ASP A 104 -9.77 -5.50 1.65
N LEU A 105 -9.15 -4.85 2.64
CA LEU A 105 -9.01 -3.39 2.64
C LEU A 105 -8.15 -2.89 1.47
N MET A 106 -7.04 -3.57 1.20
CA MET A 106 -6.14 -3.19 0.11
C MET A 106 -6.83 -3.35 -1.26
N PHE A 107 -7.49 -4.47 -1.52
CA PHE A 107 -8.22 -4.70 -2.78
C PHE A 107 -9.36 -3.70 -2.96
N GLU A 108 -10.11 -3.39 -1.90
CA GLU A 108 -11.15 -2.36 -1.94
C GLU A 108 -10.58 -1.01 -2.40
N GLN A 109 -9.46 -0.58 -1.82
CA GLN A 109 -8.84 0.69 -2.19
C GLN A 109 -8.24 0.69 -3.61
N ILE A 110 -7.62 -0.41 -4.02
CA ILE A 110 -7.10 -0.60 -5.39
C ILE A 110 -8.24 -0.47 -6.42
N SER A 111 -9.37 -1.13 -6.15
CA SER A 111 -10.55 -1.09 -7.01
C SER A 111 -11.16 0.31 -7.08
N ASN A 112 -11.34 0.98 -5.94
CA ASN A 112 -11.89 2.33 -5.86
C ASN A 112 -11.05 3.35 -6.64
N ASN A 113 -9.73 3.20 -6.62
CA ASN A 113 -8.79 4.05 -7.33
C ASN A 113 -8.56 3.63 -8.80
N LYS A 114 -9.16 2.52 -9.24
CA LYS A 114 -8.95 1.93 -10.58
C LYS A 114 -7.47 1.69 -10.89
N SER A 115 -6.70 1.35 -9.87
CA SER A 115 -5.27 1.02 -9.98
C SER A 115 -5.09 -0.44 -10.40
N THR A 116 -4.01 -0.75 -11.08
CA THR A 116 -3.54 -2.12 -11.27
C THR A 116 -2.68 -2.52 -10.07
N LEU A 117 -2.90 -3.73 -9.53
CA LEU A 117 -2.05 -4.29 -8.48
C LEU A 117 -1.14 -5.38 -9.05
N LEU A 118 0.16 -5.21 -8.86
CA LEU A 118 1.16 -6.26 -9.05
C LEU A 118 1.68 -6.68 -7.67
N MET A 119 1.38 -7.90 -7.27
CA MET A 119 1.79 -8.42 -5.97
C MET A 119 2.77 -9.58 -6.13
N VAL A 120 3.87 -9.52 -5.41
CA VAL A 120 4.79 -10.64 -5.25
C VAL A 120 4.45 -11.35 -3.95
N SER A 121 4.24 -12.66 -4.00
CA SER A 121 3.99 -13.51 -2.83
C SER A 121 4.41 -14.95 -3.09
N HIS A 122 4.85 -15.62 -2.03
CA HIS A 122 5.06 -17.07 -2.01
C HIS A 122 3.81 -17.85 -1.55
N ASP A 123 2.77 -17.16 -1.11
CA ASP A 123 1.50 -17.76 -0.68
C ASP A 123 0.59 -18.04 -1.90
N LYS A 124 0.63 -19.27 -2.39
CA LYS A 124 -0.18 -19.70 -3.54
C LYS A 124 -1.69 -19.65 -3.29
N SER A 125 -2.14 -19.65 -2.04
CA SER A 125 -3.57 -19.56 -1.72
C SER A 125 -4.20 -18.22 -2.14
N LEU A 126 -3.38 -17.20 -2.33
CA LEU A 126 -3.83 -15.88 -2.78
C LEU A 126 -4.14 -15.81 -4.29
N ALA A 127 -3.71 -16.80 -5.08
CA ALA A 127 -3.83 -16.80 -6.54
C ALA A 127 -5.27 -16.58 -7.02
N GLU A 128 -6.26 -17.18 -6.33
CA GLU A 128 -7.68 -17.07 -6.68
C GLU A 128 -8.25 -15.66 -6.55
N ARG A 129 -7.54 -14.76 -5.88
CA ARG A 129 -7.95 -13.35 -5.69
C ARG A 129 -7.48 -12.41 -6.79
N PHE A 130 -6.69 -12.92 -7.74
CA PHE A 130 -6.07 -12.14 -8.82
C PHE A 130 -6.59 -12.57 -10.18
N ASP A 131 -6.69 -11.62 -11.10
CA ASP A 131 -7.10 -11.88 -12.49
C ASP A 131 -6.05 -12.71 -13.25
N ARG A 132 -4.79 -12.62 -12.85
CA ARG A 132 -3.67 -13.31 -13.49
C ARG A 132 -2.60 -13.71 -12.48
N LEU A 133 -2.13 -14.94 -12.60
CA LEU A 133 -0.95 -15.47 -11.92
C LEU A 133 0.21 -15.62 -12.92
N ILE A 134 1.40 -15.26 -12.49
CA ILE A 134 2.65 -15.46 -13.24
C ILE A 134 3.60 -16.24 -12.34
N ASP A 135 3.96 -17.47 -12.74
CA ASP A 135 5.03 -18.20 -12.04
C ASP A 135 6.38 -17.70 -12.55
N ILE A 136 7.24 -17.24 -11.63
CA ILE A 136 8.55 -16.69 -11.98
C ILE A 136 9.43 -17.72 -12.71
N ASN A 137 9.27 -19.02 -12.42
CA ASN A 137 10.02 -20.09 -13.08
C ASN A 137 9.65 -20.18 -14.57
N GLU A 138 8.40 -19.90 -14.95
CA GLU A 138 7.96 -19.90 -16.34
C GLU A 138 8.55 -18.72 -17.13
N VAL A 139 8.85 -17.62 -16.45
CA VAL A 139 9.47 -16.44 -17.08
C VAL A 139 10.94 -16.70 -17.36
N LEU A 140 11.65 -17.35 -16.40
CA LEU A 140 13.09 -17.64 -16.52
C LEU A 140 13.42 -18.71 -17.57
N THR A 141 12.47 -19.59 -17.90
CA THR A 141 12.68 -20.66 -18.91
C THR A 141 12.43 -20.24 -20.37
N ARG A 142 12.05 -18.98 -20.62
CA ARG A 142 11.77 -18.47 -21.98
C ARG A 142 12.98 -17.79 -22.66
N GLU A 143 14.17 -17.86 -22.08
CA GLU A 143 15.39 -17.26 -22.64
C GLU A 143 16.32 -18.28 -23.38
N ASP A 144 15.77 -19.39 -23.91
CA ASP A 144 16.49 -20.31 -24.79
C ASP A 144 15.92 -20.32 -26.22
#